data_0d3de342be1caa1609d84c6e9172319c
#
_entry.id   0d3de342be1caa1609d84c6e9172319c
#
_cell.length_a   1.000
_cell.length_b   1.000
_cell.length_c   1.000
_cell.angle_alpha   90.00
_cell.angle_beta   90.00
_cell.angle_gamma   90.00
#
_symmetry.space_group_name_H-M   'P 1'
#
loop_
_entity.id
_entity.type
_entity.pdbx_description
1 polymer ?
#
loop_
_entity_poly.entity_id
_entity_poly.type
_entity_poly.pdbx_seq_one_letter_code
_entity_poly.pdbx_strand_id
1 'polypeptide(L)'
;YTLDEAIKEGYLVPPVPISVPLKFQREGIKYGDLSDQEKDEWDALEWSEDGEKPDEVSADAVNRWLFNIDTVDKVIANLMTDGIKVAGGDKLGKTIIFAKNQRHADFIQERFDTNYPAYKGAFSRVITFKTEYAQDLIDKFSIADSDPQIAISVDMLDTGIDVPEVVNLVIFKLIRSKTKFWQ
;
A
#
# COMPACT_ATOMS: atom_id res chain seq x y z
N TYR A 1 -7.34 -23.45 -16.40
CA TYR A 1 -8.36 -22.46 -16.03
C TYR A 1 -7.71 -21.09 -15.95
N THR A 2 -8.18 -20.15 -16.72
CA THR A 2 -7.58 -18.82 -16.86
C THR A 2 -8.36 -17.77 -16.07
N LEU A 3 -7.74 -16.61 -15.80
CA LEU A 3 -8.42 -15.47 -15.18
C LEU A 3 -9.62 -15.01 -16.01
N ASP A 4 -9.48 -14.96 -17.34
CA ASP A 4 -10.53 -14.52 -18.24
C ASP A 4 -11.74 -15.49 -18.21
N GLU A 5 -11.48 -16.79 -18.07
CA GLU A 5 -12.54 -17.80 -17.88
C GLU A 5 -13.25 -17.60 -16.55
N ALA A 6 -12.52 -17.37 -15.46
CA ALA A 6 -13.07 -17.15 -14.13
C ALA A 6 -13.92 -15.86 -14.07
N ILE A 7 -13.49 -14.79 -14.75
CA ILE A 7 -14.26 -13.55 -14.87
C ILE A 7 -15.53 -13.78 -15.71
N LYS A 8 -15.42 -14.47 -16.83
CA LYS A 8 -16.54 -14.75 -17.73
C LYS A 8 -17.60 -15.63 -17.07
N GLU A 9 -17.20 -16.54 -16.22
CA GLU A 9 -18.07 -17.45 -15.46
C GLU A 9 -18.60 -16.81 -14.16
N GLY A 10 -18.19 -15.59 -13.84
CA GLY A 10 -18.70 -14.83 -12.70
C GLY A 10 -18.08 -15.21 -11.35
N TYR A 11 -17.02 -16.02 -11.34
CA TYR A 11 -16.27 -16.34 -10.11
C TYR A 11 -15.34 -15.23 -9.65
N LEU A 12 -14.89 -14.38 -10.59
CA LEU A 12 -14.03 -13.23 -10.30
C LEU A 12 -14.59 -11.96 -10.95
N VAL A 13 -14.41 -10.85 -10.24
CA VAL A 13 -14.73 -9.50 -10.76
C VAL A 13 -13.51 -8.98 -11.53
N PRO A 14 -13.71 -8.40 -12.74
CA PRO A 14 -12.59 -7.83 -13.49
C PRO A 14 -11.96 -6.67 -12.69
N PRO A 15 -10.62 -6.63 -12.55
CA PRO A 15 -9.95 -5.52 -11.88
C PRO A 15 -10.09 -4.24 -12.71
N VAL A 16 -10.40 -3.12 -12.06
CA VAL A 16 -10.37 -1.79 -12.66
C VAL A 16 -9.08 -1.10 -12.20
N PRO A 17 -8.06 -0.99 -13.07
CA PRO A 17 -6.81 -0.34 -12.71
C PRO A 17 -7.00 1.17 -12.61
N ILE A 18 -6.63 1.74 -11.45
CA ILE A 18 -6.56 3.17 -11.22
C ILE A 18 -5.08 3.53 -11.05
N SER A 19 -4.57 4.41 -11.89
CA SER A 19 -3.20 4.93 -11.76
C SER A 19 -3.24 6.25 -11.01
N VAL A 20 -2.60 6.28 -9.84
CA VAL A 20 -2.41 7.53 -9.08
C VAL A 20 -1.23 8.29 -9.71
N PRO A 21 -1.44 9.50 -10.28
CA PRO A 21 -0.37 10.27 -10.89
C PRO A 21 0.57 10.81 -9.80
N LEU A 22 1.73 10.22 -9.69
CA LEU A 22 2.77 10.68 -8.78
C LEU A 22 3.83 11.46 -9.58
N LYS A 23 4.09 12.70 -9.18
CA LYS A 23 5.08 13.58 -9.84
C LYS A 23 6.45 12.90 -9.96
N PHE A 24 6.89 12.27 -8.89
CA PHE A 24 8.21 11.66 -8.79
C PHE A 24 8.40 10.42 -9.66
N GLN A 25 7.35 9.70 -10.01
CA GLN A 25 7.45 8.55 -10.91
C GLN A 25 7.89 8.93 -12.33
N ARG A 26 7.68 10.19 -12.72
CA ARG A 26 7.99 10.69 -14.06
C ARG A 26 9.28 11.51 -14.12
N GLU A 27 9.56 12.30 -13.07
CA GLU A 27 10.62 13.32 -13.08
C GLU A 27 11.84 12.95 -12.22
N GLY A 28 11.72 11.91 -11.37
CA GLY A 28 12.74 11.63 -10.36
C GLY A 28 12.61 12.55 -9.14
N ILE A 29 13.56 12.46 -8.22
CA ILE A 29 13.62 13.26 -7.00
C ILE A 29 14.97 13.98 -6.97
N LYS A 30 14.94 15.30 -6.75
CA LYS A 30 16.12 16.11 -6.48
C LYS A 30 16.12 16.56 -5.04
N TYR A 31 17.25 16.38 -4.35
CA TYR A 31 17.41 16.77 -2.95
C TYR A 31 17.00 18.24 -2.70
N GLY A 32 17.36 19.14 -3.61
CA GLY A 32 17.04 20.56 -3.51
C GLY A 32 15.55 20.89 -3.52
N ASP A 33 14.71 20.01 -4.09
CA ASP A 33 13.26 20.23 -4.24
C ASP A 33 12.45 19.63 -3.06
N LEU A 34 13.14 18.96 -2.11
CA LEU A 34 12.53 18.34 -0.95
C LEU A 34 12.23 19.34 0.16
N SER A 35 11.18 19.12 0.92
CA SER A 35 10.89 19.82 2.18
C SER A 35 11.95 19.46 3.24
N ASP A 36 12.05 20.26 4.31
CA ASP A 36 13.03 20.00 5.39
C ASP A 36 12.83 18.62 6.02
N GLN A 37 11.61 18.19 6.25
CA GLN A 37 11.30 16.85 6.78
C GLN A 37 11.73 15.73 5.82
N GLU A 38 11.47 15.88 4.52
CA GLU A 38 11.89 14.92 3.50
C GLU A 38 13.42 14.88 3.35
N LYS A 39 14.12 15.99 3.56
CA LYS A 39 15.59 16.05 3.61
C LYS A 39 16.14 15.28 4.79
N ASP A 40 15.54 15.43 5.97
CA ASP A 40 15.93 14.68 7.17
C ASP A 40 15.77 13.16 6.94
N GLU A 41 14.67 12.74 6.31
CA GLU A 41 14.44 11.36 5.93
C GLU A 41 15.43 10.86 4.86
N TRP A 42 15.72 11.69 3.86
CA TRP A 42 16.73 11.43 2.83
C TRP A 42 18.11 11.23 3.46
N ASP A 43 18.47 12.09 4.39
CA ASP A 43 19.75 12.05 5.10
C ASP A 43 19.90 10.89 6.07
N ALA A 44 18.80 10.38 6.58
CA ALA A 44 18.76 9.19 7.45
C ALA A 44 18.83 7.86 6.69
N LEU A 45 18.73 7.87 5.35
CA LEU A 45 18.80 6.66 4.53
C LEU A 45 20.25 6.19 4.35
N GLU A 46 20.45 4.89 4.38
CA GLU A 46 21.71 4.26 3.95
C GLU A 46 21.70 4.15 2.41
N TRP A 47 22.38 5.07 1.74
CA TRP A 47 22.37 5.18 0.27
C TRP A 47 23.32 4.20 -0.40
N SER A 48 24.50 4.02 0.16
CA SER A 48 25.55 3.12 -0.33
C SER A 48 26.39 2.62 0.84
N GLU A 49 27.17 1.56 0.62
CA GLU A 49 28.15 1.06 1.59
C GLU A 49 29.22 2.12 1.93
N ASP A 50 29.49 3.04 1.02
CA ASP A 50 30.46 4.13 1.15
C ASP A 50 29.87 5.39 1.81
N GLY A 51 28.56 5.42 2.07
CA GLY A 51 27.88 6.53 2.73
C GLY A 51 27.67 7.78 1.84
N GLU A 52 27.96 7.70 0.55
CA GLU A 52 27.72 8.80 -0.38
C GLU A 52 26.20 8.97 -0.65
N LYS A 53 25.71 10.20 -0.47
CA LYS A 53 24.32 10.58 -0.70
C LYS A 53 24.19 11.19 -2.10
N PRO A 54 23.28 10.70 -2.95
CA PRO A 54 23.05 11.30 -4.26
C PRO A 54 22.26 12.60 -4.13
N ASP A 55 22.58 13.58 -4.97
CA ASP A 55 21.80 14.83 -5.09
C ASP A 55 20.49 14.62 -5.90
N GLU A 56 20.42 13.55 -6.68
CA GLU A 56 19.30 13.23 -7.53
C GLU A 56 19.11 11.71 -7.65
N VAL A 57 17.85 11.27 -7.63
CA VAL A 57 17.46 9.88 -7.91
C VAL A 57 16.58 9.86 -9.14
N SER A 58 16.97 9.08 -10.15
CA SER A 58 16.22 8.96 -11.41
C SER A 58 14.82 8.36 -11.18
N ALA A 59 13.89 8.61 -12.13
CA ALA A 59 12.54 8.06 -12.06
C ALA A 59 12.52 6.53 -11.92
N ASP A 60 13.44 5.81 -12.55
CA ASP A 60 13.57 4.36 -12.41
C ASP A 60 14.05 3.93 -11.01
N ALA A 61 14.87 4.76 -10.38
CA ALA A 61 15.34 4.53 -9.02
C ALA A 61 14.30 4.91 -7.97
N VAL A 62 13.39 5.85 -8.26
CA VAL A 62 12.28 6.27 -7.37
C VAL A 62 11.42 5.09 -6.92
N ASN A 63 11.25 4.08 -7.78
CA ASN A 63 10.57 2.84 -7.40
C ASN A 63 11.23 2.08 -6.24
N ARG A 64 12.47 2.45 -5.86
CA ARG A 64 13.15 1.94 -4.68
C ARG A 64 12.84 2.76 -3.42
N TRP A 65 12.31 3.97 -3.57
CA TRP A 65 12.15 4.99 -2.54
C TRP A 65 10.68 5.27 -2.24
N LEU A 66 9.95 4.24 -1.83
CA LEU A 66 8.53 4.35 -1.49
C LEU A 66 8.30 4.93 -0.07
N PHE A 67 9.32 5.55 0.50
CA PHE A 67 9.26 6.21 1.82
C PHE A 67 9.02 7.72 1.72
N ASN A 68 8.66 8.22 0.54
CA ASN A 68 8.32 9.62 0.37
C ASN A 68 6.92 9.91 0.94
N ILE A 69 6.84 10.87 1.87
CA ILE A 69 5.62 11.27 2.57
C ILE A 69 4.53 11.66 1.57
N ASP A 70 4.87 12.54 0.61
CA ASP A 70 3.91 13.02 -0.39
C ASP A 70 3.35 11.86 -1.25
N THR A 71 4.19 10.91 -1.58
CA THR A 71 3.77 9.71 -2.33
C THR A 71 2.76 8.89 -1.53
N VAL A 72 3.08 8.55 -0.30
CA VAL A 72 2.23 7.71 0.55
C VAL A 72 0.93 8.45 0.90
N ASP A 73 1.03 9.71 1.27
CA ASP A 73 -0.14 10.53 1.62
C ASP A 73 -1.11 10.68 0.43
N LYS A 74 -0.61 10.92 -0.77
CA LYS A 74 -1.44 11.00 -1.99
C LYS A 74 -2.12 9.67 -2.31
N VAL A 75 -1.41 8.56 -2.18
CA VAL A 75 -2.01 7.24 -2.41
C VAL A 75 -3.08 6.94 -1.38
N ILE A 76 -2.83 7.21 -0.10
CA ILE A 76 -3.83 7.02 0.97
C ILE A 76 -5.04 7.95 0.75
N ALA A 77 -4.80 9.23 0.43
CA ALA A 77 -5.88 10.18 0.17
C ALA A 77 -6.75 9.75 -1.02
N ASN A 78 -6.12 9.30 -2.11
CA ASN A 78 -6.84 8.79 -3.27
C ASN A 78 -7.65 7.53 -2.92
N LEU A 79 -7.08 6.59 -2.17
CA LEU A 79 -7.80 5.41 -1.68
C LEU A 79 -9.02 5.80 -0.84
N MET A 80 -8.85 6.72 0.10
CA MET A 80 -9.94 7.15 1.00
C MET A 80 -11.04 7.92 0.26
N THR A 81 -10.70 8.64 -0.82
CA THR A 81 -11.62 9.43 -1.62
C THR A 81 -12.31 8.60 -2.70
N ASP A 82 -11.52 7.92 -3.52
CA ASP A 82 -11.96 7.29 -4.77
C ASP A 82 -12.02 5.75 -4.69
N GLY A 83 -11.52 5.16 -3.60
CA GLY A 83 -11.62 3.72 -3.38
C GLY A 83 -13.08 3.25 -3.34
N ILE A 84 -13.30 2.01 -3.73
CA ILE A 84 -14.63 1.39 -3.73
C ILE A 84 -15.20 1.41 -2.31
N LYS A 85 -16.38 1.97 -2.18
CA LYS A 85 -17.11 2.09 -0.92
C LYS A 85 -18.19 1.02 -0.80
N VAL A 86 -18.48 0.65 0.44
CA VAL A 86 -19.58 -0.24 0.83
C VAL A 86 -20.56 0.51 1.74
N ALA A 87 -21.58 -0.16 2.25
CA ALA A 87 -22.60 0.43 3.12
C ALA A 87 -23.25 1.70 2.51
N GLY A 88 -23.64 1.63 1.22
CA GLY A 88 -24.28 2.77 0.55
C GLY A 88 -23.33 3.92 0.19
N GLY A 89 -22.03 3.73 0.29
CA GLY A 89 -21.01 4.74 0.01
C GLY A 89 -20.37 5.37 1.26
N ASP A 90 -20.81 4.98 2.44
CA ASP A 90 -20.39 5.61 3.70
C ASP A 90 -19.06 5.06 4.24
N LYS A 91 -18.68 3.82 3.87
CA LYS A 91 -17.50 3.15 4.38
C LYS A 91 -16.60 2.67 3.23
N LEU A 92 -15.28 2.88 3.36
CA LEU A 92 -14.31 2.27 2.44
C LEU A 92 -14.47 0.74 2.51
N GLY A 93 -14.52 0.08 1.36
CA GLY A 93 -14.54 -1.38 1.31
C GLY A 93 -13.23 -2.00 1.80
N LYS A 94 -13.25 -3.30 2.14
CA LYS A 94 -12.05 -4.01 2.58
C LYS A 94 -10.91 -3.81 1.58
N THR A 95 -9.76 -3.45 2.09
CA THR A 95 -8.60 -3.01 1.29
C THR A 95 -7.35 -3.74 1.73
N ILE A 96 -6.56 -4.24 0.79
CA ILE A 96 -5.20 -4.71 1.07
C ILE A 96 -4.20 -3.74 0.44
N ILE A 97 -3.22 -3.30 1.23
CA ILE A 97 -2.08 -2.52 0.77
C ILE A 97 -0.84 -3.40 0.82
N PHE A 98 -0.23 -3.69 -0.33
CA PHE A 98 1.00 -4.44 -0.43
C PHE A 98 2.21 -3.53 -0.33
N ALA A 99 2.88 -3.57 0.82
CA ALA A 99 4.09 -2.81 1.09
C ALA A 99 5.35 -3.54 0.60
N LYS A 100 6.42 -2.80 0.37
CA LYS A 100 7.70 -3.34 -0.10
C LYS A 100 8.39 -4.23 0.95
N ASN A 101 8.37 -3.82 2.22
CA ASN A 101 8.95 -4.53 3.36
C ASN A 101 8.29 -4.08 4.66
N GLN A 102 8.70 -4.64 5.81
CA GLN A 102 8.13 -4.31 7.11
C GLN A 102 8.22 -2.82 7.44
N ARG A 103 9.40 -2.21 7.27
CA ARG A 103 9.59 -0.77 7.53
C ARG A 103 8.64 0.09 6.69
N HIS A 104 8.43 -0.28 5.43
CA HIS A 104 7.49 0.42 4.57
C HIS A 104 6.03 0.22 5.02
N ALA A 105 5.65 -0.98 5.48
CA ALA A 105 4.34 -1.22 6.05
C ALA A 105 4.08 -0.36 7.29
N ASP A 106 5.05 -0.29 8.19
CA ASP A 106 4.98 0.53 9.40
C ASP A 106 4.89 2.02 9.06
N PHE A 107 5.64 2.49 8.06
CA PHE A 107 5.59 3.86 7.56
C PHE A 107 4.22 4.22 6.96
N ILE A 108 3.64 3.35 6.14
CA ILE A 108 2.29 3.55 5.60
C ILE A 108 1.26 3.66 6.73
N GLN A 109 1.37 2.79 7.75
CA GLN A 109 0.50 2.84 8.93
C GLN A 109 0.64 4.16 9.69
N GLU A 110 1.86 4.62 9.92
CA GLU A 110 2.13 5.90 10.58
C GLU A 110 1.53 7.08 9.80
N ARG A 111 1.69 7.09 8.47
CA ARG A 111 1.10 8.12 7.62
C ARG A 111 -0.43 8.09 7.64
N PHE A 112 -1.02 6.90 7.63
CA PHE A 112 -2.47 6.75 7.76
C PHE A 112 -2.96 7.31 9.09
N ASP A 113 -2.35 6.91 10.21
CA ASP A 113 -2.73 7.36 11.54
C ASP A 113 -2.56 8.88 11.74
N THR A 114 -1.57 9.47 11.06
CA THR A 114 -1.32 10.92 11.08
C THR A 114 -2.39 11.69 10.32
N ASN A 115 -2.75 11.23 9.12
CA ASN A 115 -3.69 11.93 8.24
C ASN A 115 -5.15 11.64 8.61
N TYR A 116 -5.41 10.50 9.25
CA TYR A 116 -6.76 10.06 9.65
C TYR A 116 -6.84 9.69 11.13
N PRO A 117 -6.56 10.61 12.06
CA PRO A 117 -6.46 10.31 13.49
C PRO A 117 -7.75 9.78 14.12
N ALA A 118 -8.91 10.06 13.51
CA ALA A 118 -10.20 9.52 13.96
C ALA A 118 -10.31 8.00 13.75
N TYR A 119 -9.51 7.43 12.85
CA TYR A 119 -9.49 5.99 12.53
C TYR A 119 -8.28 5.25 13.13
N LYS A 120 -7.44 5.96 13.88
CA LYS A 120 -6.18 5.44 14.43
C LYS A 120 -6.37 4.19 15.28
N GLY A 121 -5.54 3.19 15.01
CA GLY A 121 -5.42 1.99 15.84
C GLY A 121 -6.42 0.87 15.55
N ALA A 122 -7.49 1.12 14.79
CA ALA A 122 -8.48 0.10 14.46
C ALA A 122 -8.66 -0.10 12.95
N PHE A 123 -8.92 0.97 12.22
CA PHE A 123 -9.34 0.93 10.83
C PHE A 123 -8.26 0.43 9.86
N SER A 124 -7.00 0.76 10.11
CA SER A 124 -5.82 0.29 9.38
C SER A 124 -4.88 -0.47 10.31
N ARG A 125 -4.40 -1.63 9.89
CA ARG A 125 -3.46 -2.47 10.65
C ARG A 125 -2.41 -3.11 9.76
N VAL A 126 -1.17 -3.12 10.25
CA VAL A 126 -0.09 -3.90 9.65
C VAL A 126 -0.30 -5.37 10.01
N ILE A 127 -0.37 -6.23 8.99
CA ILE A 127 -0.54 -7.68 9.11
C ILE A 127 0.61 -8.35 8.37
N THR A 128 1.63 -8.76 9.11
CA THR A 128 2.83 -9.44 8.60
C THR A 128 3.22 -10.57 9.54
N PHE A 129 4.20 -11.38 9.15
CA PHE A 129 4.75 -12.44 10.02
C PHE A 129 5.35 -11.94 11.35
N LYS A 130 5.63 -10.64 11.44
CA LYS A 130 6.13 -10.00 12.67
C LYS A 130 5.01 -9.45 13.55
N THR A 131 3.78 -9.42 13.06
CA THR A 131 2.64 -8.89 13.79
C THR A 131 2.22 -9.90 14.86
N GLU A 132 2.16 -9.43 16.10
CA GLU A 132 1.61 -10.22 17.20
C GLU A 132 0.12 -10.47 16.95
N TYR A 133 -0.33 -11.71 17.14
CA TYR A 133 -1.72 -12.14 16.86
C TYR A 133 -2.17 -11.88 15.42
N ALA A 134 -1.27 -12.05 14.44
CA ALA A 134 -1.57 -11.84 13.01
C ALA A 134 -2.80 -12.63 12.55
N GLN A 135 -2.98 -13.88 13.02
CA GLN A 135 -4.14 -14.69 12.66
C GLN A 135 -5.45 -14.09 13.15
N ASP A 136 -5.51 -13.59 14.39
CA ASP A 136 -6.70 -12.92 14.93
C ASP A 136 -7.07 -11.66 14.12
N LEU A 137 -6.06 -10.92 13.63
CA LEU A 137 -6.28 -9.78 12.75
C LEU A 137 -6.78 -10.19 11.37
N ILE A 138 -6.30 -11.30 10.81
CA ILE A 138 -6.79 -11.86 9.55
C ILE A 138 -8.24 -12.30 9.70
N ASP A 139 -8.56 -13.02 10.78
CA ASP A 139 -9.90 -13.49 11.06
C ASP A 139 -10.89 -12.30 11.18
N LYS A 140 -10.49 -11.24 11.88
CA LYS A 140 -11.27 -10.00 11.97
C LYS A 140 -11.38 -9.28 10.64
N PHE A 141 -10.30 -9.21 9.86
CA PHE A 141 -10.30 -8.62 8.54
C PHE A 141 -11.24 -9.35 7.57
N SER A 142 -11.42 -10.66 7.77
CA SER A 142 -12.32 -11.48 6.94
C SER A 142 -13.82 -11.26 7.25
N ILE A 143 -14.16 -10.52 8.30
CA ILE A 143 -15.54 -10.19 8.65
C ILE A 143 -15.90 -8.83 8.05
N ALA A 144 -16.93 -8.75 7.22
CA ALA A 144 -17.32 -7.57 6.44
C ALA A 144 -17.45 -6.29 7.30
N ASP A 145 -18.13 -6.38 8.44
CA ASP A 145 -18.43 -5.22 9.29
C ASP A 145 -17.41 -5.00 10.43
N SER A 146 -16.35 -5.80 10.49
CA SER A 146 -15.31 -5.69 11.53
C SER A 146 -14.10 -4.90 11.05
N ASP A 147 -13.43 -4.18 11.95
CA ASP A 147 -12.10 -3.64 11.71
C ASP A 147 -11.02 -4.73 11.87
N PRO A 148 -9.89 -4.64 11.18
CA PRO A 148 -9.48 -3.54 10.32
C PRO A 148 -10.21 -3.52 8.97
N GLN A 149 -10.37 -2.31 8.42
CA GLN A 149 -10.87 -2.10 7.07
C GLN A 149 -9.74 -2.12 6.04
N ILE A 150 -8.53 -1.70 6.46
CA ILE A 150 -7.31 -1.72 5.67
C ILE A 150 -6.31 -2.66 6.32
N ALA A 151 -5.86 -3.67 5.57
CA ALA A 151 -4.75 -4.54 5.93
C ALA A 151 -3.49 -4.13 5.15
N ILE A 152 -2.43 -3.72 5.84
CA ILE A 152 -1.14 -3.41 5.22
C ILE A 152 -0.24 -4.63 5.38
N SER A 153 0.14 -5.26 4.28
CA SER A 153 0.91 -6.50 4.28
C SER A 153 2.14 -6.40 3.38
N VAL A 154 3.11 -7.27 3.63
CA VAL A 154 4.30 -7.40 2.77
C VAL A 154 4.12 -8.58 1.83
N ASP A 155 4.05 -9.80 2.34
CA ASP A 155 3.89 -11.05 1.58
C ASP A 155 2.87 -12.02 2.22
N MET A 156 2.41 -11.73 3.45
CA MET A 156 1.57 -12.67 4.22
C MET A 156 0.17 -12.85 3.63
N LEU A 157 -0.35 -11.81 2.97
CA LEU A 157 -1.67 -11.81 2.35
C LEU A 157 -1.61 -12.01 0.82
N ASP A 158 -0.44 -12.35 0.27
CA ASP A 158 -0.27 -12.59 -1.18
C ASP A 158 -0.97 -13.89 -1.61
N THR A 159 -1.08 -14.86 -0.71
CA THR A 159 -1.70 -16.17 -0.96
C THR A 159 -2.34 -16.74 0.30
N GLY A 160 -3.33 -17.62 0.12
CA GLY A 160 -3.89 -18.42 1.22
C GLY A 160 -4.94 -17.73 2.08
N ILE A 161 -5.40 -16.54 1.71
CA ILE A 161 -6.57 -15.91 2.31
C ILE A 161 -7.73 -15.89 1.31
N ASP A 162 -8.91 -16.20 1.81
CA ASP A 162 -10.17 -16.08 1.07
C ASP A 162 -11.04 -15.05 1.79
N VAL A 163 -10.96 -13.80 1.32
CA VAL A 163 -11.74 -12.68 1.85
C VAL A 163 -12.53 -12.04 0.71
N PRO A 164 -13.73 -12.56 0.43
CA PRO A 164 -14.56 -12.08 -0.68
C PRO A 164 -14.91 -10.59 -0.61
N GLU A 165 -14.86 -10.01 0.58
CA GLU A 165 -15.15 -8.59 0.84
C GLU A 165 -14.04 -7.64 0.41
N VAL A 166 -12.87 -8.13 0.01
CA VAL A 166 -11.79 -7.28 -0.50
C VAL A 166 -12.17 -6.74 -1.86
N VAL A 167 -12.30 -5.42 -1.95
CA VAL A 167 -12.68 -4.71 -3.17
C VAL A 167 -11.64 -3.69 -3.64
N ASN A 168 -10.65 -3.38 -2.80
CA ASN A 168 -9.55 -2.49 -3.17
C ASN A 168 -8.20 -3.16 -2.93
N LEU A 169 -7.31 -3.01 -3.91
CA LEU A 169 -5.90 -3.42 -3.80
C LEU A 169 -5.00 -2.24 -4.11
N VAL A 170 -4.07 -1.95 -3.20
CA VAL A 170 -3.05 -0.93 -3.39
C VAL A 170 -1.68 -1.59 -3.44
N ILE A 171 -0.96 -1.40 -4.53
CA ILE A 171 0.31 -2.08 -4.77
C ILE A 171 1.44 -1.06 -4.76
N PHE A 172 2.18 -1.03 -3.64
CA PHE A 172 3.36 -0.18 -3.47
C PHE A 172 4.68 -0.87 -3.85
N LYS A 173 4.64 -2.14 -4.26
CA LYS A 173 5.83 -2.87 -4.65
C LYS A 173 5.88 -3.06 -6.17
N LEU A 174 7.09 -3.01 -6.73
CA LEU A 174 7.30 -3.31 -8.14
C LEU A 174 7.03 -4.81 -8.38
N ILE A 175 5.99 -5.12 -9.10
CA ILE A 175 5.68 -6.49 -9.52
C ILE A 175 6.36 -6.74 -10.87
N ARG A 176 7.42 -7.56 -10.86
CA ARG A 176 8.19 -7.91 -12.06
C ARG A 176 7.68 -9.14 -12.80
N SER A 177 6.76 -9.88 -12.19
CA SER A 177 6.23 -11.13 -12.74
C SER A 177 4.72 -11.01 -12.92
N LYS A 178 4.25 -11.34 -14.14
CA LYS A 178 2.82 -11.40 -14.44
C LYS A 178 2.09 -12.40 -13.53
N THR A 179 2.75 -13.52 -13.19
CA THR A 179 2.23 -14.53 -12.27
C THR A 179 2.03 -13.97 -10.85
N LYS A 180 2.99 -13.16 -10.35
CA LYS A 180 2.87 -12.53 -9.02
C LYS A 180 1.80 -11.44 -8.95
N PHE A 181 1.44 -10.85 -10.07
CA PHE A 181 0.34 -9.88 -10.14
C PHE A 181 -1.03 -10.56 -10.01
N TRP A 182 -1.12 -11.80 -10.47
CA TRP A 182 -2.37 -12.57 -10.49
C TRP A 182 -2.56 -13.52 -9.30
N GLN A 183 -1.59 -13.59 -8.40
CA GLN A 183 -1.71 -14.31 -7.13
C GLN A 183 -2.46 -13.48 -6.10
#